data_fe75908019171bf2dc66ed193c589975
#
_entry.id   fe75908019171bf2dc66ed193c589975
#
_cell.length_a   1.000
_cell.length_b   1.000
_cell.length_c   1.000
_cell.angle_alpha   90.00
_cell.angle_beta   90.00
_cell.angle_gamma   90.00
#
_symmetry.space_group_name_H-M   'P 1'
#
loop_
_entity.id
_entity.type
_entity.pdbx_description
1 polymer ?
#
loop_
_entity_poly.entity_id
_entity_poly.type
_entity_poly.pdbx_seq_one_letter_code
_entity_poly.pdbx_strand_id
1 'polypeptide(L)'
;MRYFTTDTHFGHPLVTVLRGFTTFDPTRSRYEEVLRAQGRRVAEDWAKETTFSAGSTFRQTADTDAHDKAIVDHINTLVGPDDELWILGDIGFRTSLTHLKNCLRALNCKHLHGVIGNHDDWWLEDRPALNLSKVW
;
A
#
# COMPACT_ATOMS: atom_id res chain seq x y z
N MET A 1 -3.45 -11.50 21.07
CA MET A 1 -3.77 -10.06 21.19
C MET A 1 -4.46 -9.61 19.90
N ARG A 2 -5.18 -8.52 19.92
CA ARG A 2 -5.85 -7.96 18.73
C ARG A 2 -5.14 -6.68 18.30
N TYR A 3 -4.80 -6.61 17.03
CA TYR A 3 -4.12 -5.47 16.41
C TYR A 3 -4.98 -4.86 15.31
N PHE A 4 -4.81 -3.57 15.07
CA PHE A 4 -5.48 -2.82 14.03
C PHE A 4 -4.46 -2.03 13.21
N THR A 5 -4.62 -2.06 11.90
CA THR A 5 -3.89 -1.23 10.95
C THR A 5 -4.85 -0.72 9.88
N THR A 6 -4.42 0.22 9.07
CA THR A 6 -5.21 0.76 7.95
C THR A 6 -4.29 1.19 6.82
N ASP A 7 -4.87 1.39 5.63
CA ASP A 7 -4.20 2.01 4.49
C ASP A 7 -2.88 1.34 4.13
N THR A 8 -2.84 0.02 4.08
CA THR A 8 -1.65 -0.72 3.67
C THR A 8 -1.29 -0.41 2.22
N HIS A 9 -2.28 -0.16 1.36
CA HIS A 9 -2.10 0.26 -0.03
C HIS A 9 -1.13 -0.64 -0.81
N PHE A 10 -1.22 -1.95 -0.63
CA PHE A 10 -0.39 -2.89 -1.37
C PHE A 10 -0.48 -2.66 -2.88
N GLY A 11 0.67 -2.53 -3.52
CA GLY A 11 0.79 -2.31 -4.96
C GLY A 11 0.45 -0.90 -5.45
N HIS A 12 0.21 0.08 -4.57
CA HIS A 12 -0.19 1.43 -4.96
C HIS A 12 1.00 2.31 -5.34
N PRO A 13 1.21 2.64 -6.64
CA PRO A 13 2.43 3.33 -7.08
C PRO A 13 2.60 4.71 -6.45
N LEU A 14 1.55 5.52 -6.40
CA LEU A 14 1.62 6.87 -5.83
C LEU A 14 1.99 6.83 -4.34
N VAL A 15 1.29 6.02 -3.55
CA VAL A 15 1.54 5.90 -2.11
C VAL A 15 2.95 5.35 -1.85
N THR A 16 3.39 4.40 -2.66
CA THR A 16 4.75 3.86 -2.61
C THR A 16 5.81 4.95 -2.72
N VAL A 17 5.67 5.84 -3.71
CA VAL A 17 6.61 6.96 -3.88
C VAL A 17 6.51 7.98 -2.77
N LEU A 18 5.29 8.35 -2.36
CA LEU A 18 5.07 9.29 -1.25
C LEU A 18 5.68 8.78 0.07
N ARG A 19 5.74 7.46 0.25
CA ARG A 19 6.40 6.81 1.39
C ARG A 19 7.92 6.63 1.20
N GLY A 20 8.47 7.05 0.07
CA GLY A 20 9.90 7.07 -0.20
C GLY A 20 10.49 5.81 -0.82
N PHE A 21 9.68 4.90 -1.35
CA PHE A 21 10.13 3.69 -2.03
C PHE A 21 10.23 3.92 -3.54
N THR A 22 11.41 4.27 -4.01
CA THR A 22 11.70 4.46 -5.42
C THR A 22 12.92 3.67 -5.85
N THR A 23 12.86 3.10 -7.05
CA THR A 23 13.98 2.40 -7.67
C THR A 23 14.99 3.36 -8.33
N PHE A 24 14.58 4.61 -8.57
CA PHE A 24 15.35 5.57 -9.31
C PHE A 24 15.20 6.98 -8.72
N ASP A 25 16.31 7.61 -8.45
CA ASP A 25 16.44 8.82 -7.65
C ASP A 25 15.90 10.14 -8.24
N PRO A 26 15.93 10.44 -9.58
CA PRO A 26 15.53 11.75 -10.08
C PRO A 26 14.08 12.12 -9.77
N THR A 27 13.16 11.18 -9.78
CA THR A 27 11.75 11.46 -9.48
C THR A 27 11.54 11.78 -8.01
N ARG A 28 12.20 11.04 -7.14
CA ARG A 28 12.18 11.31 -5.70
C ARG A 28 12.83 12.65 -5.38
N SER A 29 13.99 12.92 -5.95
CA SER A 29 14.69 14.20 -5.76
C SER A 29 13.83 15.37 -6.20
N ARG A 30 13.11 15.26 -7.31
CA ARG A 30 12.17 16.29 -7.77
C ARG A 30 10.98 16.45 -6.83
N TYR A 31 10.42 15.36 -6.34
CA TYR A 31 9.36 15.43 -5.32
C TYR A 31 9.84 16.14 -4.06
N GLU A 32 11.02 15.80 -3.57
CA GLU A 32 11.61 16.43 -2.39
C GLU A 32 11.92 17.92 -2.59
N GLU A 33 12.34 18.31 -3.80
CA GLU A 33 12.50 19.73 -4.15
C GLU A 33 11.19 20.51 -4.08
N VAL A 34 10.12 19.98 -4.68
CA VAL A 34 8.79 20.59 -4.66
C VAL A 34 8.27 20.67 -3.22
N LEU A 35 8.45 19.60 -2.44
CA LEU A 35 8.05 19.53 -1.04
C LEU A 35 8.73 20.63 -0.22
N ARG A 36 10.04 20.81 -0.38
CA ARG A 36 10.80 21.84 0.32
C ARG A 36 10.46 23.27 -0.11
N ALA A 37 10.28 23.47 -1.41
CA ALA A 37 10.04 24.80 -1.98
C ALA A 37 8.59 25.28 -1.83
N GLN A 38 7.60 24.39 -1.93
CA GLN A 38 6.19 24.73 -2.09
C GLN A 38 5.27 24.04 -1.09
N GLY A 39 5.80 23.18 -0.24
CA GLY A 39 5.05 22.48 0.80
C GLY A 39 4.38 21.19 0.33
N ARG A 40 3.85 20.45 1.31
CA ARG A 40 3.33 19.10 1.14
C ARG A 40 2.19 19.01 0.11
N ARG A 41 1.22 19.91 0.21
CA ARG A 41 0.04 19.89 -0.67
C ARG A 41 0.43 19.97 -2.15
N VAL A 42 1.31 20.93 -2.49
CA VAL A 42 1.77 21.14 -3.86
C VAL A 42 2.59 19.95 -4.35
N ALA A 43 3.45 19.39 -3.49
CA ALA A 43 4.23 18.20 -3.82
C ALA A 43 3.34 16.97 -4.09
N GLU A 44 2.30 16.77 -3.28
CA GLU A 44 1.32 15.68 -3.49
C GLU A 44 0.52 15.86 -4.78
N ASP A 45 0.09 17.07 -5.10
CA ASP A 45 -0.62 17.39 -6.34
C ASP A 45 0.29 17.17 -7.55
N TRP A 46 1.53 17.64 -7.49
CA TRP A 46 2.54 17.37 -8.51
C TRP A 46 2.77 15.85 -8.71
N ALA A 47 2.89 15.11 -7.62
CA ALA A 47 3.09 13.66 -7.67
C ALA A 47 1.90 12.95 -8.31
N LYS A 48 0.66 13.34 -7.99
CA LYS A 48 -0.57 12.80 -8.59
C LYS A 48 -0.61 13.06 -10.10
N GLU A 49 -0.42 14.29 -10.51
CA GLU A 49 -0.41 14.68 -11.93
C GLU A 49 0.66 13.90 -12.71
N THR A 50 1.87 13.81 -12.16
CA THR A 50 2.98 13.08 -12.77
C THR A 50 2.70 11.58 -12.84
N THR A 51 2.08 10.99 -11.82
CA THR A 51 1.75 9.56 -11.79
C THR A 51 0.67 9.18 -12.79
N PHE A 52 -0.31 10.05 -13.02
CA PHE A 52 -1.44 9.77 -13.90
C PHE A 52 -1.21 10.18 -15.36
N SER A 53 -0.17 10.95 -15.65
CA SER A 53 0.16 11.29 -17.04
C SER A 53 0.64 10.07 -17.83
N ALA A 54 0.26 10.01 -19.09
CA ALA A 54 0.73 8.96 -20.00
C ALA A 54 2.26 9.01 -20.12
N GLY A 55 2.92 7.86 -19.99
CA GLY A 55 4.38 7.77 -20.04
C GLY A 55 5.11 8.30 -18.80
N SER A 56 4.41 8.47 -17.70
CA SER A 56 4.98 8.95 -16.44
C SER A 56 6.11 8.05 -15.94
N THR A 57 7.31 8.62 -15.83
CA THR A 57 8.45 7.94 -15.19
C THR A 57 8.26 7.78 -13.69
N PHE A 58 7.46 8.64 -13.07
CA PHE A 58 7.15 8.58 -11.66
C PHE A 58 6.51 7.25 -11.25
N ARG A 59 5.52 6.78 -12.02
CA ARG A 59 4.89 5.46 -11.79
C ARG A 59 5.89 4.33 -12.01
N GLN A 60 6.76 4.45 -13.02
CA GLN A 60 7.76 3.44 -13.34
C GLN A 60 8.87 3.34 -12.29
N THR A 61 9.11 4.41 -11.54
CA THR A 61 10.13 4.44 -10.48
C THR A 61 9.62 3.97 -9.13
N ALA A 62 8.32 3.73 -8.98
CA ALA A 62 7.75 3.23 -7.74
C ALA A 62 8.18 1.78 -7.48
N ASP A 63 8.91 1.55 -6.39
CA ASP A 63 9.28 0.21 -5.94
C ASP A 63 8.20 -0.36 -5.03
N THR A 64 7.10 -0.81 -5.63
CA THR A 64 5.97 -1.38 -4.90
C THR A 64 6.34 -2.65 -4.15
N ASP A 65 7.26 -3.46 -4.67
CA ASP A 65 7.70 -4.68 -4.00
C ASP A 65 8.46 -4.36 -2.70
N ALA A 66 9.37 -3.39 -2.72
CA ALA A 66 10.09 -2.95 -1.52
C ALA A 66 9.13 -2.32 -0.49
N HIS A 67 8.17 -1.50 -0.94
CA HIS A 67 7.15 -0.91 -0.10
C HIS A 67 6.29 -1.99 0.59
N ASP A 68 5.75 -2.92 -0.18
CA ASP A 68 4.85 -3.95 0.30
C ASP A 68 5.58 -4.90 1.26
N LYS A 69 6.82 -5.26 0.93
CA LYS A 69 7.68 -6.04 1.83
C LYS A 69 7.93 -5.32 3.15
N ALA A 70 8.23 -4.04 3.12
CA ALA A 70 8.46 -3.26 4.35
C ALA A 70 7.21 -3.20 5.24
N ILE A 71 6.01 -3.07 4.66
CA ILE A 71 4.74 -3.11 5.40
C ILE A 71 4.55 -4.49 6.07
N VAL A 72 4.73 -5.57 5.31
CA VAL A 72 4.61 -6.94 5.81
C VAL A 72 5.62 -7.19 6.94
N ASP A 73 6.89 -6.86 6.72
CA ASP A 73 7.94 -7.06 7.71
C ASP A 73 7.65 -6.30 9.01
N HIS A 74 7.20 -5.05 8.90
CA HIS A 74 6.85 -4.24 10.07
C HIS A 74 5.67 -4.84 10.85
N ILE A 75 4.61 -5.24 10.18
CA ILE A 75 3.48 -5.89 10.82
C ILE A 75 3.95 -7.17 11.53
N ASN A 76 4.75 -7.99 10.87
CA ASN A 76 5.25 -9.25 11.41
C ASN A 76 6.20 -9.09 12.62
N THR A 77 6.78 -7.90 12.83
CA THR A 77 7.53 -7.63 14.07
C THR A 77 6.64 -7.47 15.30
N LEU A 78 5.39 -7.11 15.10
CA LEU A 78 4.43 -6.79 16.17
C LEU A 78 3.38 -7.89 16.36
N VAL A 79 2.92 -8.49 15.26
CA VAL A 79 1.78 -9.41 15.22
C VAL A 79 2.28 -10.85 15.08
N GLY A 80 2.00 -11.67 16.07
CA GLY A 80 2.39 -13.08 16.09
C GLY A 80 1.37 -14.02 15.42
N PRO A 81 1.71 -15.31 15.30
CA PRO A 81 0.86 -16.28 14.61
C PRO A 81 -0.52 -16.49 15.23
N ASP A 82 -0.65 -16.35 16.53
CA ASP A 82 -1.89 -16.59 17.27
C ASP A 82 -2.64 -15.29 17.60
N ASP A 83 -2.12 -14.15 17.12
CA ASP A 83 -2.76 -12.85 17.24
C ASP A 83 -3.83 -12.66 16.17
N GLU A 84 -4.70 -11.68 16.37
CA GLU A 84 -5.75 -11.26 15.46
C GLU A 84 -5.38 -9.89 14.86
N LEU A 85 -5.37 -9.79 13.54
CA LEU A 85 -5.11 -8.53 12.84
C LEU A 85 -6.33 -8.09 12.03
N TRP A 86 -6.71 -6.83 12.20
CA TRP A 86 -7.72 -6.14 11.41
C TRP A 86 -7.06 -5.07 10.53
N ILE A 87 -7.31 -5.14 9.22
CA ILE A 87 -6.93 -4.08 8.27
C ILE A 87 -8.18 -3.27 7.94
N LEU A 88 -8.19 -2.01 8.36
CA LEU A 88 -9.35 -1.14 8.32
C LEU A 88 -9.44 -0.31 7.03
N GLY A 89 -9.51 -1.00 5.90
CA GLY A 89 -9.70 -0.39 4.58
C GLY A 89 -8.42 -0.06 3.82
N ASP A 90 -8.58 0.17 2.51
CA ASP A 90 -7.54 0.50 1.55
C ASP A 90 -6.36 -0.49 1.60
N ILE A 91 -6.70 -1.79 1.48
CA ILE A 91 -5.76 -2.89 1.62
C ILE A 91 -4.83 -2.96 0.40
N GLY A 92 -5.38 -2.82 -0.81
CA GLY A 92 -4.62 -2.83 -2.05
C GLY A 92 -5.21 -1.91 -3.12
N PHE A 93 -4.42 -1.60 -4.15
CA PHE A 93 -4.85 -0.73 -5.23
C PHE A 93 -4.17 -1.05 -6.55
N ARG A 94 -4.98 -1.34 -7.58
CA ARG A 94 -4.56 -1.54 -8.97
C ARG A 94 -3.34 -2.47 -9.16
N THR A 95 -3.23 -3.45 -8.32
CA THR A 95 -2.24 -4.53 -8.44
C THR A 95 -2.92 -5.83 -8.87
N SER A 96 -2.17 -6.86 -9.21
CA SER A 96 -2.76 -8.15 -9.47
C SER A 96 -3.32 -8.77 -8.19
N LEU A 97 -4.43 -9.52 -8.32
CA LEU A 97 -4.98 -10.25 -7.20
C LEU A 97 -3.97 -11.26 -6.62
N THR A 98 -3.14 -11.85 -7.47
CA THR A 98 -2.07 -12.76 -7.06
C THR A 98 -1.05 -12.05 -6.17
N HIS A 99 -0.59 -10.86 -6.57
CA HIS A 99 0.33 -10.07 -5.76
C HIS A 99 -0.26 -9.70 -4.40
N LEU A 100 -1.52 -9.22 -4.40
CA LEU A 100 -2.22 -8.88 -3.16
C LEU A 100 -2.34 -10.09 -2.22
N LYS A 101 -2.74 -11.24 -2.76
CA LYS A 101 -2.80 -12.50 -1.98
C LYS A 101 -1.43 -12.88 -1.42
N ASN A 102 -0.36 -12.70 -2.18
CA ASN A 102 0.99 -12.99 -1.71
C ASN A 102 1.40 -12.08 -0.55
N CYS A 103 1.07 -10.79 -0.60
CA CYS A 103 1.29 -9.86 0.52
C CYS A 103 0.53 -10.31 1.77
N LEU A 104 -0.75 -10.64 1.63
CA LEU A 104 -1.57 -11.10 2.76
C LEU A 104 -1.08 -12.44 3.35
N ARG A 105 -0.66 -13.37 2.50
CA ARG A 105 -0.09 -14.67 2.91
C ARG A 105 1.24 -14.54 3.64
N ALA A 106 2.00 -13.50 3.35
CA ALA A 106 3.28 -13.23 4.01
C ALA A 106 3.13 -12.70 5.44
N LEU A 107 1.91 -12.33 5.85
CA LEU A 107 1.61 -11.97 7.24
C LEU A 107 1.61 -13.22 8.13
N ASN A 108 2.25 -13.13 9.29
CA ASN A 108 2.40 -14.27 10.21
C ASN A 108 1.09 -14.70 10.87
N CYS A 109 0.15 -13.77 11.08
CA CYS A 109 -1.07 -14.04 11.83
C CYS A 109 -2.03 -14.95 11.06
N LYS A 110 -2.62 -15.90 11.77
CA LYS A 110 -3.64 -16.83 11.23
C LYS A 110 -5.05 -16.23 11.20
N HIS A 111 -5.30 -15.23 12.02
CA HIS A 111 -6.60 -14.58 12.18
C HIS A 111 -6.56 -13.18 11.57
N LEU A 112 -6.76 -13.13 10.25
CA LEU A 112 -6.69 -11.90 9.47
C LEU A 112 -8.08 -11.47 9.01
N HIS A 113 -8.45 -10.23 9.29
CA HIS A 113 -9.71 -9.62 8.90
C HIS A 113 -9.49 -8.33 8.13
N GLY A 114 -10.40 -8.00 7.24
CA GLY A 114 -10.38 -6.75 6.50
C GLY A 114 -11.72 -6.05 6.51
N VAL A 115 -11.68 -4.73 6.52
CA VAL A 115 -12.81 -3.85 6.24
C VAL A 115 -12.57 -3.22 4.88
N ILE A 116 -13.60 -3.13 4.05
CA ILE A 116 -13.49 -2.57 2.70
C ILE A 116 -13.30 -1.05 2.78
N GLY A 117 -12.22 -0.53 2.19
CA GLY A 117 -12.01 0.89 1.93
C GLY A 117 -12.42 1.28 0.51
N ASN A 118 -12.32 2.57 0.18
CA ASN A 118 -12.73 3.09 -1.14
C ASN A 118 -11.82 2.62 -2.30
N HIS A 119 -10.64 2.08 -2.01
CA HIS A 119 -9.73 1.51 -3.01
C HIS A 119 -9.82 -0.01 -3.15
N ASP A 120 -10.71 -0.68 -2.40
CA ASP A 120 -10.82 -2.15 -2.35
C ASP A 120 -11.95 -2.72 -3.23
N ASP A 121 -12.82 -1.89 -3.79
CA ASP A 121 -13.99 -2.29 -4.58
C ASP A 121 -13.66 -3.12 -5.83
N TRP A 122 -12.45 -3.00 -6.35
CA TRP A 122 -11.99 -3.70 -7.57
C TRP A 122 -11.71 -5.19 -7.37
N TRP A 123 -11.51 -5.66 -6.12
CA TRP A 123 -11.14 -7.04 -5.82
C TRP A 123 -12.01 -7.72 -4.77
N LEU A 124 -12.80 -6.94 -4.05
CA LEU A 124 -13.77 -7.43 -3.06
C LEU A 124 -15.20 -7.22 -3.59
N GLU A 125 -16.05 -8.21 -3.35
CA GLU A 125 -17.49 -8.05 -3.53
C GLU A 125 -18.06 -7.15 -2.42
N ASP A 126 -19.30 -6.66 -2.60
CA ASP A 126 -20.02 -5.78 -1.66
C ASP A 126 -20.18 -6.41 -0.25
N ARG A 127 -19.09 -6.41 0.50
CA ARG A 127 -19.04 -6.90 1.89
C ARG A 127 -18.40 -5.88 2.79
N PRO A 128 -19.03 -5.46 3.89
CA PRO A 128 -18.49 -4.44 4.78
C PRO A 128 -17.26 -4.93 5.57
N ALA A 129 -17.15 -6.24 5.79
CA ALA A 129 -16.00 -6.86 6.42
C ALA A 129 -15.75 -8.26 5.85
N LEU A 130 -14.52 -8.69 5.82
CA LEU A 130 -14.10 -9.95 5.24
C LEU A 130 -13.12 -10.70 6.16
N ASN A 131 -13.32 -12.00 6.29
CA ASN A 131 -12.32 -12.88 6.89
C ASN A 131 -11.24 -13.19 5.84
N LEU A 132 -10.14 -12.46 5.88
CA LEU A 132 -9.04 -12.61 4.92
C LEU A 132 -8.23 -13.88 5.15
N SER A 133 -8.37 -14.56 6.30
CA SER A 133 -7.74 -15.85 6.55
C SER A 133 -8.21 -16.94 5.56
N LYS A 134 -9.34 -16.72 4.87
CA LYS A 134 -9.89 -17.62 3.85
C LYS A 134 -9.51 -17.28 2.42
N VAL A 135 -8.70 -16.25 2.21
CA VAL A 135 -8.30 -15.80 0.86
C VAL A 135 -7.29 -16.75 0.22
N TRP A 136 -6.65 -17.60 1.00
CA TRP A 136 -5.68 -18.60 0.56
C TRP A 136 -5.97 -20.01 1.05
#